data_f06c53d0658fbb4da890893d23e40908
#
_entry.id   f06c53d0658fbb4da890893d23e40908
#
_cell.length_a   1.000
_cell.length_b   1.000
_cell.length_c   1.000
_cell.angle_alpha   90.00
_cell.angle_beta   90.00
_cell.angle_gamma   90.00
#
_symmetry.space_group_name_H-M   'P 1'
#
loop_
_entity.id
_entity.type
_entity.pdbx_description
1 polymer ?
#
loop_
_entity_poly.entity_id
_entity_poly.type
_entity_poly.pdbx_seq_one_letter_code
_entity_poly.pdbx_strand_id
1 'polypeptide(L)'
;MARESRVKKTFLNMRINMVTYLVAIVISFFTRKIFLDQLGAEFMGLTTTVNGLLGFLNLAELGVAASIAYFLYKPLYEDDRDKINETISIMGYLYRLIGSFILAAGVVFSLFLPLVFKATSFTWSIIYLVFYGQLFCSMLGYFVNYKANTIFAADQRQYLVNGYFQLTQFSSMILQAVLAYYTRSFVLYMVVMVAFAIVNSLILNWKFEKCYPWVEASIQRGKAALKHRPEILLYVKRVFIHQIGRFVNNSAMPVIVYGYASLTMVTLYSNYTLLNNKISNLIYSALGGTEASVGNLIAEGDKQKIFDCYKELYSIKFFVVAFLSLCLVHLNSDFIAVWLGTEYVLPAILVTLICVDFFLNLARNTTDQFINGYGLKADIWVPICRVISLAFIIGAGKLWGLIGILAVPVVVQITLMHIWKPYYLFHSGMQISFGKYWKLLFVNLLPFVIAYLASVIITRQLGFDEGLTTTWRMFLLKAMSFSIPLFLIALFLAWHFCEGIRMFGGRVVNKLS
;
A
#
# COMPACT_ATOMS: atom_id res chain seq x y z
N MET A 1 30.28 -3.94 -18.59
CA MET A 1 28.96 -3.80 -19.24
C MET A 1 28.71 -2.34 -19.53
N ALA A 2 28.21 -1.99 -20.73
CA ALA A 2 27.86 -0.60 -21.05
C ALA A 2 26.82 -0.07 -20.03
N ARG A 3 27.09 1.12 -19.46
CA ARG A 3 26.19 1.76 -18.47
C ARG A 3 24.86 2.07 -19.17
N GLU A 4 23.80 1.31 -18.88
CA GLU A 4 22.46 1.63 -19.37
C GLU A 4 22.05 3.01 -18.86
N SER A 5 21.44 3.84 -19.74
CA SER A 5 21.04 5.19 -19.36
C SER A 5 19.98 5.14 -18.24
N ARG A 6 20.04 6.08 -17.30
CA ARG A 6 19.07 6.20 -16.21
C ARG A 6 17.63 6.31 -16.71
N VAL A 7 17.43 7.05 -17.80
CA VAL A 7 16.13 7.23 -18.46
C VAL A 7 15.58 5.89 -18.94
N LYS A 8 16.43 5.04 -19.59
CA LYS A 8 16.02 3.69 -20.05
C LYS A 8 15.61 2.81 -18.85
N LYS A 9 16.38 2.81 -17.75
CA LYS A 9 16.05 2.04 -16.54
C LYS A 9 14.73 2.51 -15.92
N THR A 10 14.51 3.82 -15.83
CA THR A 10 13.26 4.40 -15.29
C THR A 10 12.05 4.02 -16.15
N PHE A 11 12.18 4.12 -17.48
CA PHE A 11 11.11 3.74 -18.39
C PHE A 11 10.79 2.24 -18.33
N LEU A 12 11.83 1.40 -18.23
CA LEU A 12 11.66 -0.05 -18.06
C LEU A 12 10.97 -0.40 -16.75
N ASN A 13 11.36 0.24 -15.62
CA ASN A 13 10.70 0.10 -14.34
C ASN A 13 9.21 0.43 -14.43
N MET A 14 8.88 1.57 -15.05
CA MET A 14 7.48 2.01 -15.18
C MET A 14 6.66 1.03 -16.03
N ARG A 15 7.18 0.62 -17.19
CA ARG A 15 6.49 -0.29 -18.11
C ARG A 15 6.27 -1.66 -17.49
N ILE A 16 7.30 -2.27 -16.89
CA ILE A 16 7.19 -3.60 -16.26
C ILE A 16 6.23 -3.54 -15.08
N ASN A 17 6.36 -2.53 -14.21
CA ASN A 17 5.46 -2.39 -13.08
C ASN A 17 4.00 -2.22 -13.52
N MET A 18 3.72 -1.45 -14.57
CA MET A 18 2.36 -1.26 -15.06
C MET A 18 1.76 -2.55 -15.65
N VAL A 19 2.51 -3.24 -16.52
CA VAL A 19 2.04 -4.50 -17.13
C VAL A 19 1.83 -5.58 -16.07
N THR A 20 2.82 -5.82 -15.22
CA THR A 20 2.73 -6.83 -14.15
C THR A 20 1.61 -6.51 -13.18
N TYR A 21 1.35 -5.23 -12.92
CA TYR A 21 0.28 -4.82 -12.03
C TYR A 21 -1.12 -5.12 -12.61
N LEU A 22 -1.34 -4.85 -13.90
CA LEU A 22 -2.61 -5.18 -14.57
C LEU A 22 -2.83 -6.70 -14.60
N VAL A 23 -1.79 -7.48 -14.91
CA VAL A 23 -1.86 -8.95 -14.86
C VAL A 23 -2.15 -9.43 -13.43
N ALA A 24 -1.53 -8.82 -12.40
CA ALA A 24 -1.78 -9.14 -11.00
C ALA A 24 -3.24 -8.91 -10.58
N ILE A 25 -3.89 -7.85 -11.10
CA ILE A 25 -5.30 -7.60 -10.83
C ILE A 25 -6.15 -8.75 -11.37
N VAL A 26 -5.95 -9.11 -12.65
CA VAL A 26 -6.73 -10.17 -13.30
C VAL A 26 -6.56 -11.51 -12.57
N ILE A 27 -5.30 -11.92 -12.32
CA ILE A 27 -5.03 -13.20 -11.64
C ILE A 27 -5.64 -13.22 -10.24
N SER A 28 -5.42 -12.14 -9.45
CA SER A 28 -5.97 -12.10 -8.08
C SER A 28 -7.50 -12.07 -8.05
N PHE A 29 -8.15 -11.52 -9.07
CA PHE A 29 -9.59 -11.53 -9.19
C PHE A 29 -10.15 -12.95 -9.32
N PHE A 30 -9.59 -13.76 -10.22
CA PHE A 30 -10.06 -15.14 -10.42
C PHE A 30 -9.63 -16.07 -9.29
N THR A 31 -8.38 -16.00 -8.86
CA THR A 31 -7.87 -16.89 -7.81
C THR A 31 -8.52 -16.63 -6.46
N ARG A 32 -8.87 -15.36 -6.14
CA ARG A 32 -9.54 -15.03 -4.87
C ARG A 32 -10.87 -15.75 -4.73
N LYS A 33 -11.68 -15.77 -5.80
CA LYS A 33 -12.96 -16.48 -5.79
C LYS A 33 -12.75 -17.99 -5.59
N ILE A 34 -11.82 -18.60 -6.33
CA ILE A 34 -11.52 -20.03 -6.21
C ILE A 34 -11.08 -20.37 -4.77
N PHE A 35 -10.21 -19.55 -4.17
CA PHE A 35 -9.76 -19.79 -2.79
C PHE A 35 -10.91 -19.70 -1.78
N LEU A 36 -11.82 -18.75 -1.95
CA LEU A 36 -12.98 -18.63 -1.07
C LEU A 36 -13.95 -19.80 -1.24
N ASP A 37 -14.24 -20.18 -2.48
CA ASP A 37 -15.17 -21.27 -2.79
C ASP A 37 -14.62 -22.65 -2.36
N GLN A 38 -13.30 -22.88 -2.42
CA GLN A 38 -12.69 -24.20 -2.19
C GLN A 38 -12.03 -24.35 -0.82
N LEU A 39 -11.41 -23.30 -0.29
CA LEU A 39 -10.70 -23.31 0.99
C LEU A 39 -11.48 -22.59 2.11
N GLY A 40 -12.46 -21.79 1.75
CA GLY A 40 -13.33 -21.09 2.68
C GLY A 40 -12.76 -19.76 3.20
N ALA A 41 -13.67 -18.94 3.69
CA ALA A 41 -13.32 -17.61 4.23
C ALA A 41 -12.47 -17.69 5.49
N GLU A 42 -12.69 -18.66 6.35
CA GLU A 42 -11.96 -18.82 7.59
C GLU A 42 -10.47 -19.09 7.35
N PHE A 43 -10.11 -19.94 6.37
CA PHE A 43 -8.70 -20.17 5.99
C PHE A 43 -8.03 -18.94 5.42
N MET A 44 -8.72 -18.19 4.56
CA MET A 44 -8.18 -16.95 4.01
C MET A 44 -8.00 -15.88 5.09
N GLY A 45 -8.88 -15.86 6.09
CA GLY A 45 -8.75 -15.03 7.30
C GLY A 45 -7.56 -15.45 8.17
N LEU A 46 -7.36 -16.75 8.37
CA LEU A 46 -6.21 -17.29 9.09
C LEU A 46 -4.88 -16.85 8.44
N THR A 47 -4.74 -17.04 7.11
CA THR A 47 -3.53 -16.64 6.39
C THR A 47 -3.28 -15.14 6.47
N THR A 48 -4.34 -14.32 6.37
CA THR A 48 -4.25 -12.86 6.47
C THR A 48 -3.89 -12.40 7.89
N THR A 49 -4.48 -12.99 8.92
CA THR A 49 -4.20 -12.68 10.33
C THR A 49 -2.77 -13.06 10.71
N VAL A 50 -2.31 -14.27 10.31
CA VAL A 50 -0.93 -14.71 10.53
C VAL A 50 0.06 -13.78 9.84
N ASN A 51 -0.20 -13.37 8.60
CA ASN A 51 0.64 -12.38 7.91
C ASN A 51 0.70 -11.04 8.66
N GLY A 52 -0.42 -10.58 9.22
CA GLY A 52 -0.47 -9.41 10.09
C GLY A 52 0.38 -9.59 11.36
N LEU A 53 0.27 -10.74 12.04
CA LEU A 53 1.07 -11.07 13.23
C LEU A 53 2.58 -11.08 12.92
N LEU A 54 3.00 -11.72 11.82
CA LEU A 54 4.39 -11.70 11.38
C LEU A 54 4.88 -10.30 11.00
N GLY A 55 3.97 -9.43 10.52
CA GLY A 55 4.25 -8.02 10.30
C GLY A 55 4.76 -7.32 11.56
N PHE A 56 4.23 -7.65 12.76
CA PHE A 56 4.76 -7.11 14.02
C PHE A 56 6.20 -7.55 14.31
N LEU A 57 6.55 -8.78 13.98
CA LEU A 57 7.95 -9.25 14.12
C LEU A 57 8.87 -8.52 13.14
N ASN A 58 8.40 -8.24 11.93
CA ASN A 58 9.15 -7.53 10.90
C ASN A 58 9.36 -6.02 11.20
N LEU A 59 8.76 -5.49 12.28
CA LEU A 59 9.06 -4.13 12.76
C LEU A 59 10.56 -3.90 12.98
N ALA A 60 11.30 -4.92 13.41
CA ALA A 60 12.74 -4.83 13.65
C ALA A 60 13.57 -4.46 12.40
N GLU A 61 13.03 -4.69 11.19
CA GLU A 61 13.70 -4.37 9.92
C GLU A 61 13.42 -2.94 9.44
N LEU A 62 12.38 -2.28 9.95
CA LEU A 62 11.90 -1.03 9.40
C LEU A 62 13.03 0.02 9.27
N GLY A 63 13.29 0.42 8.04
CA GLY A 63 14.26 1.45 7.71
C GLY A 63 15.66 0.95 7.35
N VAL A 64 16.03 -0.30 7.63
CA VAL A 64 17.39 -0.81 7.35
C VAL A 64 17.66 -0.86 5.84
N ALA A 65 16.77 -1.51 5.05
CA ALA A 65 16.93 -1.60 3.60
C ALA A 65 17.04 -0.23 2.91
N ALA A 66 16.15 0.69 3.26
CA ALA A 66 16.14 2.04 2.69
C ALA A 66 17.40 2.83 3.07
N SER A 67 17.88 2.66 4.30
CA SER A 67 19.11 3.31 4.77
C SER A 67 20.34 2.79 4.03
N ILE A 68 20.49 1.48 3.92
CA ILE A 68 21.61 0.87 3.20
C ILE A 68 21.60 1.25 1.72
N ALA A 69 20.43 1.26 1.07
CA ALA A 69 20.31 1.71 -0.32
C ALA A 69 20.83 3.15 -0.51
N TYR A 70 20.54 4.05 0.44
CA TYR A 70 21.06 5.42 0.42
C TYR A 70 22.60 5.46 0.43
N PHE A 71 23.25 4.66 1.30
CA PHE A 71 24.71 4.62 1.38
C PHE A 71 25.37 3.90 0.19
N LEU A 72 24.60 3.18 -0.65
CA LEU A 72 25.08 2.54 -1.87
C LEU A 72 25.04 3.45 -3.10
N TYR A 73 24.26 4.53 -3.13
CA TYR A 73 24.10 5.36 -4.33
C TYR A 73 25.42 5.95 -4.83
N LYS A 74 26.23 6.53 -3.94
CA LYS A 74 27.51 7.14 -4.31
C LYS A 74 28.55 6.08 -4.71
N PRO A 75 28.81 5.01 -3.94
CA PRO A 75 29.72 3.95 -4.34
C PRO A 75 29.35 3.28 -5.66
N LEU A 76 28.05 3.05 -5.92
CA LEU A 76 27.60 2.49 -7.20
C LEU A 76 27.83 3.45 -8.39
N TYR A 77 27.71 4.76 -8.14
CA TYR A 77 28.02 5.76 -9.15
C TYR A 77 29.52 5.83 -9.48
N GLU A 78 30.38 5.75 -8.45
CA GLU A 78 31.84 5.81 -8.54
C GLU A 78 32.47 4.48 -8.94
N ASP A 79 31.71 3.38 -9.03
CA ASP A 79 32.16 1.98 -9.21
C ASP A 79 33.16 1.54 -8.12
N ASP A 80 33.01 2.07 -6.90
CA ASP A 80 33.86 1.76 -5.74
C ASP A 80 33.41 0.42 -5.12
N ARG A 81 33.96 -0.66 -5.64
CA ARG A 81 33.61 -2.04 -5.26
C ARG A 81 33.90 -2.34 -3.81
N ASP A 82 34.95 -1.75 -3.24
CA ASP A 82 35.31 -1.98 -1.83
C ASP A 82 34.28 -1.39 -0.88
N LYS A 83 33.81 -0.15 -1.14
CA LYS A 83 32.74 0.47 -0.35
C LYS A 83 31.40 -0.21 -0.57
N ILE A 84 31.11 -0.71 -1.78
CA ILE A 84 29.91 -1.50 -2.03
C ILE A 84 29.95 -2.78 -1.20
N ASN A 85 31.05 -3.55 -1.26
CA ASN A 85 31.21 -4.79 -0.51
C ASN A 85 31.18 -4.56 1.00
N GLU A 86 31.77 -3.47 1.48
CA GLU A 86 31.69 -3.07 2.89
C GLU A 86 30.25 -2.78 3.30
N THR A 87 29.52 -1.94 2.54
CA THR A 87 28.15 -1.55 2.86
C THR A 87 27.18 -2.74 2.82
N ILE A 88 27.33 -3.64 1.84
CA ILE A 88 26.54 -4.88 1.77
C ILE A 88 26.93 -5.86 2.88
N SER A 89 28.18 -5.88 3.31
CA SER A 89 28.60 -6.67 4.47
C SER A 89 27.96 -6.17 5.76
N ILE A 90 27.87 -4.85 5.96
CA ILE A 90 27.15 -4.24 7.08
C ILE A 90 25.66 -4.66 7.04
N MET A 91 25.02 -4.60 5.89
CA MET A 91 23.65 -5.06 5.73
C MET A 91 23.49 -6.54 6.07
N GLY A 92 24.38 -7.37 5.57
CA GLY A 92 24.38 -8.81 5.86
C GLY A 92 24.48 -9.11 7.35
N TYR A 93 25.33 -8.37 8.07
CA TYR A 93 25.45 -8.48 9.54
C TYR A 93 24.15 -8.04 10.24
N LEU A 94 23.59 -6.89 9.89
CA LEU A 94 22.34 -6.38 10.47
C LEU A 94 21.17 -7.32 10.18
N TYR A 95 21.04 -7.80 8.94
CA TYR A 95 19.95 -8.70 8.56
C TYR A 95 20.06 -10.06 9.19
N ARG A 96 21.27 -10.58 9.40
CA ARG A 96 21.44 -11.81 10.14
C ARG A 96 21.02 -11.66 11.60
N LEU A 97 21.37 -10.53 12.23
CA LEU A 97 20.97 -10.24 13.61
C LEU A 97 19.45 -10.07 13.74
N ILE A 98 18.85 -9.26 12.87
CA ILE A 98 17.41 -9.01 12.83
C ILE A 98 16.66 -10.30 12.48
N GLY A 99 17.05 -11.02 11.44
CA GLY A 99 16.43 -12.28 11.03
C GLY A 99 16.49 -13.35 12.10
N SER A 100 17.63 -13.48 12.82
CA SER A 100 17.76 -14.40 13.95
C SER A 100 16.85 -13.98 15.11
N PHE A 101 16.74 -12.68 15.39
CA PHE A 101 15.81 -12.17 16.40
C PHE A 101 14.35 -12.45 16.02
N ILE A 102 13.96 -12.20 14.76
CA ILE A 102 12.60 -12.46 14.28
C ILE A 102 12.29 -13.95 14.32
N LEU A 103 13.23 -14.80 13.93
CA LEU A 103 13.06 -16.25 13.99
C LEU A 103 12.86 -16.73 15.45
N ALA A 104 13.73 -16.30 16.36
CA ALA A 104 13.61 -16.64 17.78
C ALA A 104 12.30 -16.12 18.40
N ALA A 105 11.97 -14.84 18.13
CA ALA A 105 10.72 -14.26 18.57
C ALA A 105 9.49 -14.96 17.97
N GLY A 106 9.56 -15.37 16.69
CA GLY A 106 8.52 -16.16 16.03
C GLY A 106 8.31 -17.52 16.68
N VAL A 107 9.42 -18.24 17.00
CA VAL A 107 9.33 -19.51 17.73
C VAL A 107 8.72 -19.32 19.13
N VAL A 108 9.16 -18.32 19.88
CA VAL A 108 8.56 -18.00 21.18
C VAL A 108 7.07 -17.62 21.03
N PHE A 109 6.74 -16.76 20.04
CA PHE A 109 5.37 -16.35 19.80
C PHE A 109 4.47 -17.53 19.40
N SER A 110 5.01 -18.53 18.70
CA SER A 110 4.24 -19.73 18.32
C SER A 110 3.66 -20.49 19.52
N LEU A 111 4.27 -20.40 20.70
CA LEU A 111 3.73 -20.98 21.96
C LEU A 111 2.43 -20.30 22.39
N PHE A 112 2.19 -19.08 21.96
CA PHE A 112 0.99 -18.31 22.25
C PHE A 112 -0.11 -18.46 21.18
N LEU A 113 0.16 -19.10 20.05
CA LEU A 113 -0.87 -19.33 19.02
C LEU A 113 -2.13 -20.00 19.55
N PRO A 114 -2.07 -20.99 20.50
CA PRO A 114 -3.26 -21.56 21.09
C PRO A 114 -4.10 -20.56 21.88
N LEU A 115 -3.48 -19.52 22.43
CA LEU A 115 -4.20 -18.44 23.13
C LEU A 115 -4.84 -17.47 22.14
N VAL A 116 -4.19 -17.21 21.02
CA VAL A 116 -4.65 -16.28 19.98
C VAL A 116 -5.79 -16.91 19.17
N PHE A 117 -5.65 -18.17 18.72
CA PHE A 117 -6.58 -18.84 17.82
C PHE A 117 -7.52 -19.82 18.54
N LYS A 118 -8.07 -19.43 19.71
CA LYS A 118 -8.98 -20.29 20.49
C LYS A 118 -10.32 -20.58 19.81
N ALA A 119 -10.83 -19.65 19.03
CA ALA A 119 -12.17 -19.68 18.44
C ALA A 119 -12.11 -19.98 16.92
N THR A 120 -11.35 -21.00 16.51
CA THR A 120 -11.25 -21.40 15.12
C THR A 120 -11.63 -22.88 14.95
N SER A 121 -12.12 -23.23 13.76
CA SER A 121 -12.42 -24.62 13.40
C SER A 121 -11.17 -25.44 13.02
N PHE A 122 -10.00 -24.79 12.86
CA PHE A 122 -8.79 -25.44 12.39
C PHE A 122 -8.07 -26.21 13.49
N THR A 123 -7.50 -27.37 13.09
CA THR A 123 -6.56 -28.11 13.91
C THR A 123 -5.27 -27.31 14.10
N TRP A 124 -4.61 -27.51 15.24
CA TRP A 124 -3.33 -26.86 15.54
C TRP A 124 -2.28 -27.07 14.47
N SER A 125 -2.27 -28.28 13.86
CA SER A 125 -1.34 -28.60 12.77
C SER A 125 -1.47 -27.63 11.58
N ILE A 126 -2.68 -27.22 11.22
CA ILE A 126 -2.91 -26.25 10.13
C ILE A 126 -2.46 -24.85 10.56
N ILE A 127 -2.78 -24.44 11.79
CA ILE A 127 -2.37 -23.13 12.31
C ILE A 127 -0.83 -23.00 12.32
N TYR A 128 -0.14 -24.01 12.84
CA TYR A 128 1.33 -24.03 12.85
C TYR A 128 1.90 -24.11 11.43
N LEU A 129 1.30 -24.88 10.53
CA LEU A 129 1.72 -24.95 9.12
C LEU A 129 1.65 -23.57 8.46
N VAL A 130 0.56 -22.84 8.64
CA VAL A 130 0.38 -21.48 8.09
C VAL A 130 1.39 -20.53 8.72
N PHE A 131 1.56 -20.57 10.03
CA PHE A 131 2.48 -19.69 10.74
C PHE A 131 3.93 -19.91 10.35
N TYR A 132 4.42 -21.15 10.43
CA TYR A 132 5.82 -21.46 10.11
C TYR A 132 6.11 -21.36 8.61
N GLY A 133 5.14 -21.70 7.75
CA GLY A 133 5.26 -21.53 6.31
C GLY A 133 5.46 -20.05 5.92
N GLN A 134 4.67 -19.14 6.48
CA GLN A 134 4.83 -17.70 6.24
C GLN A 134 6.08 -17.12 6.92
N LEU A 135 6.42 -17.58 8.13
CA LEU A 135 7.65 -17.18 8.81
C LEU A 135 8.87 -17.60 7.97
N PHE A 136 8.90 -18.82 7.44
CA PHE A 136 9.98 -19.30 6.57
C PHE A 136 10.11 -18.43 5.31
N CYS A 137 9.01 -18.12 4.64
CA CYS A 137 9.03 -17.22 3.47
C CYS A 137 9.60 -15.83 3.82
N SER A 138 9.27 -15.29 5.00
CA SER A 138 9.84 -14.04 5.49
C SER A 138 11.36 -14.14 5.71
N MET A 139 11.83 -15.28 6.27
CA MET A 139 13.26 -15.50 6.53
C MET A 139 14.12 -15.53 5.26
N LEU A 140 13.57 -15.96 4.12
CA LEU A 140 14.30 -15.90 2.84
C LEU A 140 14.73 -14.47 2.48
N GLY A 141 13.93 -13.47 2.83
CA GLY A 141 14.26 -12.05 2.64
C GLY A 141 15.52 -11.63 3.41
N TYR A 142 15.64 -12.08 4.66
CA TYR A 142 16.73 -11.70 5.56
C TYR A 142 18.02 -12.49 5.32
N PHE A 143 17.91 -13.78 5.09
CA PHE A 143 19.12 -14.63 5.01
C PHE A 143 19.62 -14.85 3.57
N VAL A 144 18.74 -14.77 2.58
CA VAL A 144 19.06 -15.17 1.20
C VAL A 144 19.00 -13.96 0.25
N ASN A 145 17.87 -13.23 0.19
CA ASN A 145 17.59 -12.28 -0.88
C ASN A 145 18.12 -10.85 -0.62
N TYR A 146 18.66 -10.55 0.56
CA TYR A 146 19.02 -9.18 0.96
C TYR A 146 19.99 -8.49 0.01
N LYS A 147 21.02 -9.19 -0.49
CA LYS A 147 21.98 -8.63 -1.44
C LYS A 147 21.32 -8.18 -2.72
N ALA A 148 20.56 -9.10 -3.33
CA ALA A 148 19.90 -8.87 -4.60
C ALA A 148 18.88 -7.74 -4.51
N ASN A 149 18.00 -7.78 -3.50
CA ASN A 149 16.97 -6.75 -3.30
C ASN A 149 17.59 -5.36 -3.13
N THR A 150 18.66 -5.23 -2.35
CA THR A 150 19.24 -3.93 -2.04
C THR A 150 20.07 -3.36 -3.18
N ILE A 151 20.94 -4.17 -3.81
CA ILE A 151 21.77 -3.67 -4.90
C ILE A 151 20.94 -3.36 -6.14
N PHE A 152 20.00 -4.23 -6.53
CA PHE A 152 19.13 -3.93 -7.68
C PHE A 152 18.27 -2.69 -7.44
N ALA A 153 17.80 -2.45 -6.20
CA ALA A 153 17.08 -1.23 -5.87
C ALA A 153 17.97 0.01 -5.97
N ALA A 154 19.18 -0.03 -5.39
CA ALA A 154 20.12 1.07 -5.41
C ALA A 154 20.66 1.37 -6.82
N ASP A 155 20.87 0.36 -7.68
CA ASP A 155 21.29 0.52 -9.08
C ASP A 155 20.11 0.80 -10.05
N GLN A 156 18.93 1.14 -9.52
CA GLN A 156 17.74 1.45 -10.32
C GLN A 156 17.26 0.28 -11.22
N ARG A 157 17.62 -0.96 -10.88
CA ARG A 157 17.20 -2.19 -11.57
C ARG A 157 16.09 -2.94 -10.81
N GLN A 158 15.29 -2.21 -10.04
CA GLN A 158 14.19 -2.79 -9.27
C GLN A 158 13.20 -3.57 -10.15
N TYR A 159 13.12 -3.25 -11.45
CA TYR A 159 12.30 -3.99 -12.41
C TYR A 159 12.66 -5.48 -12.52
N LEU A 160 13.92 -5.85 -12.30
CA LEU A 160 14.35 -7.26 -12.26
C LEU A 160 13.76 -7.97 -11.05
N VAL A 161 13.89 -7.36 -9.87
CA VAL A 161 13.33 -7.91 -8.62
C VAL A 161 11.82 -8.06 -8.75
N ASN A 162 11.14 -6.98 -9.14
CA ASN A 162 9.69 -6.97 -9.28
C ASN A 162 9.20 -7.94 -10.36
N GLY A 163 9.91 -8.02 -11.50
CA GLY A 163 9.55 -8.90 -12.60
C GLY A 163 9.61 -10.38 -12.22
N TYR A 164 10.72 -10.82 -11.63
CA TYR A 164 10.87 -12.22 -11.18
C TYR A 164 9.93 -12.56 -10.04
N PHE A 165 9.79 -11.66 -9.06
CA PHE A 165 8.84 -11.84 -7.96
C PHE A 165 7.41 -11.98 -8.48
N GLN A 166 6.97 -11.09 -9.37
CA GLN A 166 5.61 -11.15 -9.90
C GLN A 166 5.38 -12.42 -10.74
N LEU A 167 6.35 -12.82 -11.56
CA LEU A 167 6.24 -14.04 -12.35
C LEU A 167 6.07 -15.27 -11.47
N THR A 168 6.92 -15.44 -10.46
CA THR A 168 6.84 -16.55 -9.51
C THR A 168 5.58 -16.50 -8.67
N GLN A 169 5.13 -15.31 -8.25
CA GLN A 169 3.90 -15.10 -7.51
C GLN A 169 2.67 -15.49 -8.34
N PHE A 170 2.62 -15.11 -9.63
CA PHE A 170 1.52 -15.48 -10.52
C PHE A 170 1.46 -16.98 -10.75
N SER A 171 2.59 -17.60 -11.03
CA SER A 171 2.69 -19.06 -11.19
C SER A 171 2.26 -19.78 -9.91
N SER A 172 2.67 -19.30 -8.74
CA SER A 172 2.23 -19.81 -7.44
C SER A 172 0.71 -19.70 -7.27
N MET A 173 0.14 -18.50 -7.50
CA MET A 173 -1.29 -18.27 -7.34
C MET A 173 -2.12 -19.15 -8.29
N ILE A 174 -1.70 -19.31 -9.54
CA ILE A 174 -2.39 -20.17 -10.51
C ILE A 174 -2.32 -21.62 -10.07
N LEU A 175 -1.13 -22.13 -9.71
CA LEU A 175 -0.99 -23.51 -9.25
C LEU A 175 -1.76 -23.77 -7.95
N GLN A 176 -1.72 -22.82 -7.00
CA GLN A 176 -2.51 -22.88 -5.77
C GLN A 176 -4.03 -22.96 -6.10
N ALA A 177 -4.51 -22.13 -7.04
CA ALA A 177 -5.92 -22.15 -7.43
C ALA A 177 -6.33 -23.47 -8.10
N VAL A 178 -5.49 -24.00 -8.99
CA VAL A 178 -5.72 -25.31 -9.61
C VAL A 178 -5.76 -26.42 -8.56
N LEU A 179 -4.77 -26.48 -7.66
CA LEU A 179 -4.74 -27.50 -6.62
C LEU A 179 -5.87 -27.32 -5.60
N ALA A 180 -6.22 -26.09 -5.22
CA ALA A 180 -7.36 -25.83 -4.35
C ALA A 180 -8.66 -26.32 -4.97
N TYR A 181 -8.87 -26.10 -6.27
CA TYR A 181 -10.06 -26.54 -7.00
C TYR A 181 -10.22 -28.07 -6.98
N TYR A 182 -9.13 -28.84 -7.21
CA TYR A 182 -9.19 -30.29 -7.28
C TYR A 182 -9.09 -30.99 -5.93
N THR A 183 -8.34 -30.43 -4.96
CA THR A 183 -7.97 -31.15 -3.73
C THR A 183 -8.54 -30.54 -2.46
N ARG A 184 -8.93 -29.27 -2.47
CA ARG A 184 -9.38 -28.49 -1.30
C ARG A 184 -8.40 -28.54 -0.13
N SER A 185 -7.11 -28.76 -0.41
CA SER A 185 -6.08 -29.04 0.60
C SER A 185 -5.37 -27.74 1.04
N PHE A 186 -5.50 -27.39 2.32
CA PHE A 186 -4.74 -26.32 2.95
C PHE A 186 -3.23 -26.56 2.94
N VAL A 187 -2.85 -27.83 3.07
CA VAL A 187 -1.44 -28.25 3.08
C VAL A 187 -0.80 -27.97 1.72
N LEU A 188 -1.43 -28.39 0.63
CA LEU A 188 -0.92 -28.18 -0.73
C LEU A 188 -0.85 -26.68 -1.05
N TYR A 189 -1.85 -25.90 -0.61
CA TYR A 189 -1.80 -24.44 -0.75
C TYR A 189 -0.53 -23.85 -0.11
N MET A 190 -0.21 -24.25 1.11
CA MET A 190 0.98 -23.76 1.84
C MET A 190 2.29 -24.29 1.25
N VAL A 191 2.34 -25.55 0.85
CA VAL A 191 3.52 -26.17 0.21
C VAL A 191 3.87 -25.43 -1.09
N VAL A 192 2.88 -25.16 -1.95
CA VAL A 192 3.11 -24.39 -3.19
C VAL A 192 3.64 -22.99 -2.87
N MET A 193 3.04 -22.30 -1.89
CA MET A 193 3.51 -20.97 -1.49
C MET A 193 4.99 -20.99 -1.10
N VAL A 194 5.39 -21.92 -0.24
CA VAL A 194 6.78 -22.06 0.23
C VAL A 194 7.70 -22.46 -0.93
N ALA A 195 7.31 -23.41 -1.76
CA ALA A 195 8.10 -23.85 -2.91
C ALA A 195 8.39 -22.71 -3.88
N PHE A 196 7.38 -21.91 -4.23
CA PHE A 196 7.59 -20.77 -5.12
C PHE A 196 8.36 -19.61 -4.47
N ALA A 197 8.30 -19.45 -3.16
CA ALA A 197 9.18 -18.52 -2.44
C ALA A 197 10.65 -18.94 -2.55
N ILE A 198 10.95 -20.24 -2.44
CA ILE A 198 12.29 -20.80 -2.67
C ILE A 198 12.70 -20.60 -4.13
N VAL A 199 11.85 -20.95 -5.10
CA VAL A 199 12.12 -20.75 -6.54
C VAL A 199 12.43 -19.30 -6.85
N ASN A 200 11.63 -18.36 -6.31
CA ASN A 200 11.91 -16.93 -6.46
C ASN A 200 13.30 -16.55 -5.92
N SER A 201 13.64 -17.05 -4.74
CA SER A 201 14.96 -16.79 -4.13
C SER A 201 16.11 -17.34 -4.97
N LEU A 202 15.97 -18.55 -5.52
CA LEU A 202 16.97 -19.15 -6.40
C LEU A 202 17.15 -18.34 -7.70
N ILE A 203 16.06 -17.99 -8.38
CA ILE A 203 16.09 -17.20 -9.62
C ILE A 203 16.70 -15.82 -9.37
N LEU A 204 16.29 -15.16 -8.29
CA LEU A 204 16.77 -13.81 -7.97
C LEU A 204 18.27 -13.81 -7.66
N ASN A 205 18.75 -14.77 -6.87
CA ASN A 205 20.17 -14.87 -6.54
C ASN A 205 21.01 -15.32 -7.74
N TRP A 206 20.55 -16.27 -8.55
CA TRP A 206 21.20 -16.61 -9.81
C TRP A 206 21.38 -15.37 -10.72
N LYS A 207 20.32 -14.57 -10.86
CA LYS A 207 20.40 -13.34 -11.64
C LYS A 207 21.35 -12.32 -11.03
N PHE A 208 21.35 -12.22 -9.71
CA PHE A 208 22.25 -11.33 -8.98
C PHE A 208 23.72 -11.70 -9.19
N GLU A 209 24.09 -12.96 -9.01
CA GLU A 209 25.46 -13.47 -9.23
C GLU A 209 25.92 -13.24 -10.66
N LYS A 210 25.03 -13.40 -11.65
CA LYS A 210 25.34 -13.10 -13.05
C LYS A 210 25.57 -11.60 -13.31
N CYS A 211 24.89 -10.71 -12.59
CA CYS A 211 25.02 -9.25 -12.77
C CYS A 211 26.18 -8.66 -11.95
N TYR A 212 26.44 -9.20 -10.76
CA TYR A 212 27.41 -8.67 -9.81
C TYR A 212 28.32 -9.80 -9.23
N PRO A 213 29.07 -10.53 -10.09
CA PRO A 213 29.89 -11.69 -9.64
C PRO A 213 31.01 -11.30 -8.69
N TRP A 214 31.35 -10.02 -8.63
CA TRP A 214 32.41 -9.45 -7.80
C TRP A 214 31.92 -9.04 -6.39
N VAL A 215 30.61 -9.15 -6.09
CA VAL A 215 30.08 -8.75 -4.78
C VAL A 215 30.36 -9.83 -3.76
N GLU A 216 31.26 -9.51 -2.83
CA GLU A 216 31.65 -10.34 -1.71
C GLU A 216 31.13 -9.70 -0.41
N ALA A 217 30.18 -10.34 0.27
CA ALA A 217 29.69 -9.90 1.56
C ALA A 217 30.10 -10.86 2.65
N SER A 218 30.77 -10.35 3.67
CA SER A 218 31.18 -11.09 4.86
C SER A 218 30.58 -10.51 6.12
N ILE A 219 29.97 -11.35 6.96
CA ILE A 219 29.36 -10.92 8.23
C ILE A 219 30.40 -10.36 9.17
N GLN A 220 31.63 -10.98 9.20
CA GLN A 220 32.72 -10.51 10.06
C GLN A 220 33.22 -9.13 9.63
N ARG A 221 33.40 -8.92 8.31
CA ARG A 221 33.73 -7.61 7.71
C ARG A 221 32.62 -6.58 8.03
N GLY A 222 31.34 -6.96 7.93
CA GLY A 222 30.22 -6.09 8.24
C GLY A 222 30.17 -5.64 9.70
N LYS A 223 30.42 -6.56 10.64
CA LYS A 223 30.51 -6.26 12.08
C LYS A 223 31.65 -5.29 12.40
N ALA A 224 32.80 -5.49 11.78
CA ALA A 224 33.97 -4.61 11.97
C ALA A 224 33.71 -3.22 11.35
N ALA A 225 33.23 -3.16 10.11
CA ALA A 225 32.93 -1.92 9.40
C ALA A 225 31.86 -1.07 10.09
N LEU A 226 30.82 -1.69 10.66
CA LEU A 226 29.76 -0.95 11.37
C LEU A 226 30.26 -0.17 12.57
N LYS A 227 31.35 -0.61 13.24
CA LYS A 227 31.97 0.12 14.34
C LYS A 227 32.58 1.44 13.88
N HIS A 228 33.05 1.51 12.64
CA HIS A 228 33.68 2.70 12.05
C HIS A 228 32.66 3.59 11.29
N ARG A 229 31.41 3.13 11.15
CA ARG A 229 30.34 3.86 10.44
C ARG A 229 29.06 4.01 11.27
N PRO A 230 29.13 4.70 12.43
CA PRO A 230 27.96 4.87 13.30
C PRO A 230 26.83 5.68 12.64
N GLU A 231 27.16 6.49 11.62
CA GLU A 231 26.18 7.26 10.84
C GLU A 231 25.11 6.38 10.19
N ILE A 232 25.42 5.13 9.83
CA ILE A 232 24.44 4.20 9.25
C ILE A 232 23.35 3.89 10.28
N LEU A 233 23.69 3.56 11.52
CA LEU A 233 22.72 3.28 12.58
C LEU A 233 21.88 4.50 12.93
N LEU A 234 22.51 5.70 12.93
CA LEU A 234 21.77 6.94 13.18
C LEU A 234 20.73 7.21 12.08
N TYR A 235 21.10 6.94 10.82
CA TYR A 235 20.20 7.08 9.70
C TYR A 235 19.05 6.04 9.75
N VAL A 236 19.37 4.78 10.09
CA VAL A 236 18.35 3.72 10.31
C VAL A 236 17.32 4.15 11.36
N LYS A 237 17.75 4.69 12.51
CA LYS A 237 16.84 5.20 13.55
C LYS A 237 15.88 6.28 13.02
N ARG A 238 16.36 7.20 12.20
CA ARG A 238 15.54 8.25 11.61
C ARG A 238 14.49 7.69 10.66
N VAL A 239 14.89 6.78 9.77
CA VAL A 239 13.98 6.16 8.81
C VAL A 239 12.96 5.25 9.51
N PHE A 240 13.38 4.54 10.57
CA PHE A 240 12.51 3.68 11.37
C PHE A 240 11.26 4.40 11.89
N ILE A 241 11.42 5.61 12.45
CA ILE A 241 10.29 6.39 12.99
C ILE A 241 9.23 6.67 11.90
N HIS A 242 9.66 7.00 10.69
CA HIS A 242 8.73 7.26 9.59
C HIS A 242 8.06 5.98 9.04
N GLN A 243 8.68 4.82 9.19
CA GLN A 243 8.14 3.54 8.73
C GLN A 243 7.07 2.96 9.66
N ILE A 244 7.15 3.21 10.97
CA ILE A 244 6.17 2.72 11.96
C ILE A 244 4.74 3.10 11.59
N GLY A 245 4.50 4.32 11.13
CA GLY A 245 3.16 4.77 10.76
C GLY A 245 2.53 3.98 9.61
N ARG A 246 3.35 3.50 8.66
CA ARG A 246 2.88 2.63 7.56
C ARG A 246 2.56 1.22 8.03
N PHE A 247 3.35 0.72 8.95
CA PHE A 247 3.14 -0.60 9.54
C PHE A 247 1.77 -0.70 10.23
N VAL A 248 1.41 0.30 11.05
CA VAL A 248 0.12 0.33 11.78
C VAL A 248 -1.05 0.17 10.81
N ASN A 249 -1.02 0.87 9.68
CA ASN A 249 -2.12 0.82 8.72
C ASN A 249 -2.21 -0.53 7.98
N ASN A 250 -1.07 -1.16 7.67
CA ASN A 250 -1.07 -2.33 6.78
C ASN A 250 -1.14 -3.66 7.53
N SER A 251 -0.48 -3.79 8.67
CA SER A 251 -0.29 -5.07 9.34
C SER A 251 -1.13 -5.23 10.61
N ALA A 252 -1.43 -4.14 11.32
CA ALA A 252 -2.15 -4.22 12.59
C ALA A 252 -3.66 -4.48 12.42
N MET A 253 -4.28 -3.90 11.39
CA MET A 253 -5.74 -3.97 11.22
C MET A 253 -6.31 -5.39 11.10
N PRO A 254 -5.75 -6.32 10.30
CA PRO A 254 -6.27 -7.70 10.25
C PRO A 254 -6.25 -8.40 11.61
N VAL A 255 -5.19 -8.17 12.39
CA VAL A 255 -5.04 -8.76 13.73
C VAL A 255 -6.06 -8.17 14.71
N ILE A 256 -6.27 -6.85 14.67
CA ILE A 256 -7.26 -6.18 15.53
C ILE A 256 -8.67 -6.63 15.15
N VAL A 257 -9.01 -6.68 13.87
CA VAL A 257 -10.32 -7.17 13.40
C VAL A 257 -10.55 -8.61 13.86
N TYR A 258 -9.54 -9.47 13.80
CA TYR A 258 -9.65 -10.84 14.34
C TYR A 258 -9.90 -10.82 15.84
N GLY A 259 -9.19 -10.01 16.59
CA GLY A 259 -9.32 -9.93 18.06
C GLY A 259 -10.72 -9.52 18.57
N TYR A 260 -11.51 -8.86 17.72
CA TYR A 260 -12.87 -8.40 18.07
C TYR A 260 -14.00 -9.10 17.31
N ALA A 261 -13.67 -9.92 16.30
CA ALA A 261 -14.67 -10.60 15.49
C ALA A 261 -14.24 -12.05 15.21
N SER A 262 -13.99 -12.39 13.93
CA SER A 262 -13.65 -13.75 13.52
C SER A 262 -12.68 -13.74 12.33
N LEU A 263 -12.08 -14.90 12.02
CA LEU A 263 -11.27 -15.07 10.80
C LEU A 263 -12.08 -14.81 9.52
N THR A 264 -13.35 -15.22 9.51
CA THR A 264 -14.26 -14.90 8.40
C THR A 264 -14.40 -13.40 8.23
N MET A 265 -14.58 -12.64 9.30
CA MET A 265 -14.68 -11.17 9.24
C MET A 265 -13.40 -10.52 8.75
N VAL A 266 -12.23 -11.05 9.11
CA VAL A 266 -10.94 -10.61 8.52
C VAL A 266 -10.95 -10.79 7.00
N THR A 267 -11.48 -11.90 6.52
CA THR A 267 -11.59 -12.15 5.07
C THR A 267 -12.55 -11.18 4.40
N LEU A 268 -13.73 -10.95 4.96
CA LEU A 268 -14.68 -9.97 4.43
C LEU A 268 -14.01 -8.58 4.34
N TYR A 269 -13.43 -8.10 5.44
CA TYR A 269 -12.68 -6.83 5.47
C TYR A 269 -11.54 -6.80 4.43
N SER A 270 -10.79 -7.91 4.32
CA SER A 270 -9.66 -7.97 3.38
C SER A 270 -10.09 -7.96 1.91
N ASN A 271 -11.30 -8.41 1.56
CA ASN A 271 -11.83 -8.33 0.19
C ASN A 271 -12.03 -6.88 -0.25
N TYR A 272 -12.61 -6.03 0.62
CA TYR A 272 -12.78 -4.60 0.35
C TYR A 272 -11.44 -3.85 0.31
N THR A 273 -10.56 -4.12 1.27
CA THR A 273 -9.25 -3.47 1.30
C THR A 273 -8.34 -3.92 0.15
N LEU A 274 -8.46 -5.15 -0.35
CA LEU A 274 -7.77 -5.61 -1.54
C LEU A 274 -8.15 -4.77 -2.77
N LEU A 275 -9.46 -4.55 -2.98
CA LEU A 275 -9.94 -3.72 -4.08
C LEU A 275 -9.44 -2.28 -3.95
N ASN A 276 -9.59 -1.67 -2.77
CA ASN A 276 -9.13 -0.33 -2.48
C ASN A 276 -7.61 -0.17 -2.71
N ASN A 277 -6.80 -1.13 -2.27
CA ASN A 277 -5.35 -1.12 -2.49
C ASN A 277 -4.98 -1.24 -3.97
N LYS A 278 -5.70 -2.06 -4.75
CA LYS A 278 -5.48 -2.16 -6.19
C LYS A 278 -5.78 -0.83 -6.90
N ILE A 279 -6.88 -0.17 -6.55
CA ILE A 279 -7.22 1.15 -7.11
C ILE A 279 -6.21 2.21 -6.66
N SER A 280 -5.83 2.24 -5.38
CA SER A 280 -4.83 3.18 -4.84
C SER A 280 -3.51 3.09 -5.60
N ASN A 281 -3.01 1.89 -5.85
CA ASN A 281 -1.74 1.70 -6.56
C ASN A 281 -1.81 2.17 -8.02
N LEU A 282 -2.97 2.01 -8.69
CA LEU A 282 -3.17 2.58 -10.03
C LEU A 282 -3.10 4.12 -9.99
N ILE A 283 -3.77 4.73 -9.01
CA ILE A 283 -3.75 6.19 -8.84
C ILE A 283 -2.33 6.70 -8.54
N TYR A 284 -1.61 6.05 -7.63
CA TYR A 284 -0.21 6.40 -7.34
C TYR A 284 0.70 6.25 -8.57
N SER A 285 0.51 5.22 -9.36
CA SER A 285 1.29 5.01 -10.60
C SER A 285 0.99 6.08 -11.65
N ALA A 286 -0.26 6.50 -11.76
CA ALA A 286 -0.68 7.51 -12.74
C ALA A 286 -0.32 8.95 -12.33
N LEU A 287 -0.45 9.28 -11.04
CA LEU A 287 -0.36 10.66 -10.53
C LEU A 287 0.88 10.92 -9.65
N GLY A 288 1.73 9.91 -9.41
CA GLY A 288 2.89 10.00 -8.52
C GLY A 288 4.11 10.73 -9.07
N GLY A 289 4.21 10.90 -10.40
CA GLY A 289 5.41 11.43 -11.07
C GLY A 289 5.70 12.93 -10.88
N THR A 290 4.92 13.65 -10.06
CA THR A 290 5.01 15.11 -9.93
C THR A 290 5.94 15.59 -8.80
N GLU A 291 6.50 14.72 -7.97
CA GLU A 291 7.29 15.11 -6.78
C GLU A 291 8.55 15.91 -7.14
N ALA A 292 9.31 15.47 -8.14
CA ALA A 292 10.53 16.17 -8.56
C ALA A 292 10.23 17.57 -9.14
N SER A 293 9.13 17.69 -9.90
CA SER A 293 8.70 18.97 -10.47
C SER A 293 8.25 19.94 -9.40
N VAL A 294 7.56 19.47 -8.37
CA VAL A 294 7.17 20.28 -7.20
C VAL A 294 8.40 20.76 -6.43
N GLY A 295 9.41 19.89 -6.22
CA GLY A 295 10.66 20.27 -5.56
C GLY A 295 11.41 21.37 -6.33
N ASN A 296 11.52 21.27 -7.65
CA ASN A 296 12.13 22.29 -8.51
C ASN A 296 11.39 23.64 -8.41
N LEU A 297 10.04 23.59 -8.50
CA LEU A 297 9.22 24.80 -8.40
C LEU A 297 9.37 25.52 -7.06
N ILE A 298 9.47 24.76 -5.97
CA ILE A 298 9.70 25.33 -4.64
C ILE A 298 11.09 25.99 -4.56
N ALA A 299 12.10 25.40 -5.22
CA ALA A 299 13.44 25.98 -5.28
C ALA A 299 13.49 27.31 -6.10
N GLU A 300 12.57 27.55 -7.04
CA GLU A 300 12.44 28.83 -7.74
C GLU A 300 11.98 29.96 -6.81
N GLY A 301 11.25 29.66 -5.71
CA GLY A 301 10.86 30.61 -4.67
C GLY A 301 9.66 31.51 -4.98
N ASP A 302 9.02 31.39 -6.14
CA ASP A 302 7.83 32.18 -6.51
C ASP A 302 6.58 31.64 -5.79
N LYS A 303 6.18 32.30 -4.72
CA LYS A 303 5.04 31.89 -3.86
C LYS A 303 3.72 31.80 -4.62
N GLN A 304 3.49 32.67 -5.61
CA GLN A 304 2.25 32.64 -6.37
C GLN A 304 2.20 31.44 -7.30
N LYS A 305 3.27 31.18 -8.04
CA LYS A 305 3.37 29.99 -8.90
C LYS A 305 3.28 28.70 -8.11
N ILE A 306 3.91 28.64 -6.90
CA ILE A 306 3.84 27.49 -6.01
C ILE A 306 2.39 27.23 -5.58
N PHE A 307 1.66 28.27 -5.18
CA PHE A 307 0.27 28.12 -4.76
C PHE A 307 -0.66 27.77 -5.93
N ASP A 308 -0.43 28.34 -7.10
CA ASP A 308 -1.18 28.02 -8.31
C ASP A 308 -0.97 26.57 -8.74
N CYS A 309 0.26 26.08 -8.70
CA CYS A 309 0.58 24.66 -8.93
C CYS A 309 -0.07 23.77 -7.88
N TYR A 310 -0.07 24.18 -6.60
CA TYR A 310 -0.77 23.43 -5.53
C TYR A 310 -2.28 23.33 -5.81
N LYS A 311 -2.94 24.45 -6.17
CA LYS A 311 -4.37 24.47 -6.53
C LYS A 311 -4.68 23.50 -7.67
N GLU A 312 -3.86 23.55 -8.71
CA GLU A 312 -4.05 22.71 -9.90
C GLU A 312 -3.89 21.21 -9.55
N LEU A 313 -2.76 20.82 -8.96
CA LEU A 313 -2.49 19.42 -8.59
C LEU A 313 -3.49 18.91 -7.55
N TYR A 314 -3.88 19.74 -6.57
CA TYR A 314 -4.87 19.39 -5.57
C TYR A 314 -6.23 19.13 -6.23
N SER A 315 -6.70 20.03 -7.08
CA SER A 315 -8.01 19.90 -7.72
C SER A 315 -8.10 18.68 -8.64
N ILE A 316 -7.06 18.39 -9.43
CA ILE A 316 -7.03 17.21 -10.31
C ILE A 316 -7.04 15.91 -9.50
N LYS A 317 -6.15 15.81 -8.52
CA LYS A 317 -6.07 14.61 -7.68
C LYS A 317 -7.34 14.42 -6.87
N PHE A 318 -7.87 15.51 -6.30
CA PHE A 318 -9.14 15.49 -5.58
C PHE A 318 -10.28 15.00 -6.48
N PHE A 319 -10.35 15.49 -7.72
CA PHE A 319 -11.38 15.09 -8.68
C PHE A 319 -11.34 13.57 -8.92
N VAL A 320 -10.19 13.02 -9.25
CA VAL A 320 -10.03 11.57 -9.51
C VAL A 320 -10.36 10.74 -8.27
N VAL A 321 -9.85 11.15 -7.12
CA VAL A 321 -10.02 10.41 -5.86
C VAL A 321 -11.46 10.48 -5.37
N ALA A 322 -12.11 11.66 -5.43
CA ALA A 322 -13.49 11.83 -5.02
C ALA A 322 -14.45 11.03 -5.92
N PHE A 323 -14.25 11.09 -7.25
CA PHE A 323 -15.03 10.31 -8.19
C PHE A 323 -14.96 8.80 -7.87
N LEU A 324 -13.74 8.25 -7.76
CA LEU A 324 -13.56 6.83 -7.48
C LEU A 324 -14.10 6.43 -6.10
N SER A 325 -13.92 7.29 -5.09
CA SER A 325 -14.41 7.00 -3.73
C SER A 325 -15.94 6.96 -3.68
N LEU A 326 -16.62 7.86 -4.36
CA LEU A 326 -18.09 7.87 -4.43
C LEU A 326 -18.62 6.67 -5.23
N CYS A 327 -17.94 6.28 -6.31
CA CYS A 327 -18.24 5.03 -7.00
C CYS A 327 -18.08 3.82 -6.06
N LEU A 328 -17.01 3.78 -5.27
CA LEU A 328 -16.79 2.69 -4.30
C LEU A 328 -17.86 2.68 -3.20
N VAL A 329 -18.22 3.84 -2.64
CA VAL A 329 -19.29 3.91 -1.61
C VAL A 329 -20.61 3.34 -2.14
N HIS A 330 -20.94 3.63 -3.39
CA HIS A 330 -22.24 3.23 -3.97
C HIS A 330 -22.23 1.81 -4.55
N LEU A 331 -21.11 1.36 -5.14
CA LEU A 331 -21.07 0.14 -5.96
C LEU A 331 -20.28 -1.01 -5.33
N ASN A 332 -19.51 -0.78 -4.25
CA ASN A 332 -18.57 -1.78 -3.73
C ASN A 332 -19.29 -3.03 -3.21
N SER A 333 -20.43 -2.86 -2.50
CA SER A 333 -21.22 -3.97 -2.00
C SER A 333 -21.82 -4.82 -3.13
N ASP A 334 -22.32 -4.16 -4.18
CA ASP A 334 -22.81 -4.84 -5.39
C ASP A 334 -21.70 -5.61 -6.11
N PHE A 335 -20.53 -4.97 -6.24
CA PHE A 335 -19.37 -5.63 -6.86
C PHE A 335 -18.95 -6.88 -6.08
N ILE A 336 -18.86 -6.80 -4.76
CA ILE A 336 -18.53 -7.96 -3.90
C ILE A 336 -19.60 -9.05 -4.04
N ALA A 337 -20.88 -8.68 -4.03
CA ALA A 337 -21.98 -9.63 -4.17
C ALA A 337 -21.92 -10.41 -5.50
N VAL A 338 -21.66 -9.73 -6.61
CA VAL A 338 -21.56 -10.37 -7.94
C VAL A 338 -20.27 -11.15 -8.11
N TRP A 339 -19.17 -10.65 -7.55
CA TRP A 339 -17.85 -11.28 -7.69
C TRP A 339 -17.69 -12.50 -6.79
N LEU A 340 -17.98 -12.35 -5.50
CA LEU A 340 -17.69 -13.39 -4.49
C LEU A 340 -18.94 -14.09 -3.98
N GLY A 341 -20.06 -13.38 -3.86
CA GLY A 341 -21.32 -13.84 -3.30
C GLY A 341 -21.86 -12.84 -2.26
N THR A 342 -23.17 -12.89 -2.03
CA THR A 342 -23.87 -11.99 -1.10
C THR A 342 -23.44 -12.22 0.35
N GLU A 343 -22.98 -13.41 0.71
CA GLU A 343 -22.46 -13.78 2.02
C GLU A 343 -21.15 -13.05 2.40
N TYR A 344 -20.44 -12.48 1.41
CA TYR A 344 -19.22 -11.72 1.61
C TYR A 344 -19.47 -10.21 1.74
N VAL A 345 -20.71 -9.76 1.70
CA VAL A 345 -21.05 -8.34 1.78
C VAL A 345 -21.04 -7.87 3.23
N LEU A 346 -20.28 -6.80 3.50
CA LEU A 346 -20.23 -6.14 4.80
C LEU A 346 -21.43 -5.21 4.99
N PRO A 347 -21.84 -4.95 6.26
CA PRO A 347 -22.79 -3.89 6.57
C PRO A 347 -22.40 -2.53 5.98
N ALA A 348 -23.36 -1.79 5.45
CA ALA A 348 -23.14 -0.54 4.71
C ALA A 348 -22.27 0.47 5.49
N ILE A 349 -22.44 0.58 6.81
CA ILE A 349 -21.64 1.50 7.64
C ILE A 349 -20.15 1.14 7.62
N LEU A 350 -19.79 -0.15 7.64
CA LEU A 350 -18.39 -0.59 7.59
C LEU A 350 -17.80 -0.31 6.19
N VAL A 351 -18.58 -0.57 5.12
CA VAL A 351 -18.17 -0.25 3.74
C VAL A 351 -17.92 1.24 3.59
N THR A 352 -18.82 2.08 4.11
CA THR A 352 -18.68 3.54 4.09
C THR A 352 -17.40 3.97 4.81
N LEU A 353 -17.12 3.46 6.01
CA LEU A 353 -15.89 3.80 6.74
C LEU A 353 -14.62 3.39 5.98
N ILE A 354 -14.62 2.21 5.35
CA ILE A 354 -13.50 1.74 4.52
C ILE A 354 -13.30 2.66 3.30
N CYS A 355 -14.38 3.09 2.65
CA CYS A 355 -14.30 3.98 1.50
C CYS A 355 -13.92 5.42 1.88
N VAL A 356 -14.37 5.91 3.04
CA VAL A 356 -13.93 7.21 3.59
C VAL A 356 -12.44 7.18 3.93
N ASP A 357 -11.95 6.12 4.58
CA ASP A 357 -10.52 5.95 4.85
C ASP A 357 -9.70 5.95 3.54
N PHE A 358 -10.17 5.25 2.51
CA PHE A 358 -9.58 5.26 1.17
C PHE A 358 -9.50 6.67 0.58
N PHE A 359 -10.62 7.43 0.61
CA PHE A 359 -10.65 8.81 0.15
C PHE A 359 -9.63 9.69 0.86
N LEU A 360 -9.67 9.69 2.20
CA LEU A 360 -8.79 10.51 3.03
C LEU A 360 -7.30 10.16 2.81
N ASN A 361 -7.00 8.87 2.66
CA ASN A 361 -5.62 8.42 2.45
C ASN A 361 -5.04 8.91 1.11
N LEU A 362 -5.84 8.99 0.05
CA LEU A 362 -5.39 9.43 -1.27
C LEU A 362 -5.46 10.96 -1.43
N ALA A 363 -6.50 11.61 -0.90
CA ALA A 363 -6.70 13.05 -1.03
C ALA A 363 -5.56 13.89 -0.39
N ARG A 364 -4.89 13.37 0.63
CA ARG A 364 -3.73 14.01 1.28
C ARG A 364 -2.46 14.07 0.41
N ASN A 365 -2.37 13.28 -0.66
CA ASN A 365 -1.14 13.07 -1.43
C ASN A 365 -0.48 14.37 -1.91
N THR A 366 -1.27 15.35 -2.39
CA THR A 366 -0.73 16.65 -2.83
C THR A 366 -0.08 17.41 -1.67
N THR A 367 -0.72 17.46 -0.51
CA THR A 367 -0.17 18.10 0.68
C THR A 367 1.15 17.44 1.12
N ASP A 368 1.20 16.11 1.12
CA ASP A 368 2.42 15.35 1.46
C ASP A 368 3.57 15.66 0.48
N GLN A 369 3.29 15.78 -0.83
CA GLN A 369 4.29 16.14 -1.84
C GLN A 369 4.90 17.53 -1.60
N PHE A 370 4.08 18.52 -1.27
CA PHE A 370 4.58 19.86 -0.99
C PHE A 370 5.33 19.94 0.36
N ILE A 371 4.88 19.23 1.40
CA ILE A 371 5.61 19.10 2.67
C ILE A 371 7.01 18.51 2.42
N ASN A 372 7.10 17.45 1.61
CA ASN A 372 8.38 16.84 1.22
C ASN A 372 9.24 17.82 0.41
N GLY A 373 8.65 18.54 -0.55
CA GLY A 373 9.34 19.52 -1.38
C GLY A 373 9.94 20.66 -0.58
N TYR A 374 9.23 21.17 0.43
CA TYR A 374 9.75 22.18 1.37
C TYR A 374 10.73 21.61 2.40
N GLY A 375 10.92 20.29 2.47
CA GLY A 375 11.78 19.66 3.48
C GLY A 375 11.31 19.90 4.93
N LEU A 376 10.00 20.02 5.14
CA LEU A 376 9.43 20.30 6.47
C LEU A 376 9.55 19.07 7.38
N LYS A 377 10.32 19.19 8.46
CA LYS A 377 10.73 18.06 9.33
C LYS A 377 9.80 17.80 10.52
N ALA A 378 8.88 18.72 10.87
CA ALA A 378 8.00 18.54 12.02
C ALA A 378 6.89 17.48 11.81
N ASP A 379 6.94 16.73 10.71
CA ASP A 379 6.05 15.62 10.41
C ASP A 379 6.25 14.38 11.31
N ILE A 380 7.24 14.43 12.19
CA ILE A 380 7.54 13.35 13.16
C ILE A 380 6.38 13.05 14.13
N TRP A 381 5.51 14.02 14.39
CA TRP A 381 4.33 13.83 15.23
C TRP A 381 3.29 12.88 14.62
N VAL A 382 3.23 12.83 13.30
CA VAL A 382 2.24 12.00 12.60
C VAL A 382 2.42 10.49 12.87
N PRO A 383 3.62 9.90 12.69
CA PRO A 383 3.84 8.49 13.07
C PRO A 383 3.61 8.24 14.56
N ILE A 384 3.97 9.17 15.44
CA ILE A 384 3.75 9.03 16.89
C ILE A 384 2.26 8.97 17.19
N CYS A 385 1.46 9.91 16.68
CA CYS A 385 0.01 9.92 16.87
C CYS A 385 -0.66 8.66 16.27
N ARG A 386 -0.14 8.11 15.18
CA ARG A 386 -0.63 6.84 14.62
C ARG A 386 -0.38 5.65 15.54
N VAL A 387 0.77 5.59 16.20
CA VAL A 387 1.02 4.55 17.21
C VAL A 387 0.08 4.72 18.40
N ILE A 388 -0.10 5.94 18.88
CA ILE A 388 -1.05 6.24 19.97
C ILE A 388 -2.48 5.87 19.57
N SER A 389 -2.85 6.06 18.29
CA SER A 389 -4.19 5.70 17.78
C SER A 389 -4.50 4.21 17.92
N LEU A 390 -3.51 3.31 17.99
CA LEU A 390 -3.75 1.89 18.26
C LEU A 390 -4.47 1.67 19.60
N ALA A 391 -4.09 2.41 20.63
CA ALA A 391 -4.77 2.32 21.93
C ALA A 391 -6.24 2.76 21.82
N PHE A 392 -6.50 3.83 21.06
CA PHE A 392 -7.86 4.29 20.78
C PHE A 392 -8.66 3.30 19.94
N ILE A 393 -8.04 2.65 18.93
CA ILE A 393 -8.67 1.60 18.14
C ILE A 393 -9.09 0.43 19.02
N ILE A 394 -8.20 -0.02 19.92
CA ILE A 394 -8.49 -1.11 20.87
C ILE A 394 -9.61 -0.70 21.84
N GLY A 395 -9.57 0.51 22.39
CA GLY A 395 -10.62 1.03 23.27
C GLY A 395 -11.97 1.17 22.56
N ALA A 396 -11.99 1.74 21.37
CA ALA A 396 -13.20 1.89 20.55
C ALA A 396 -13.77 0.53 20.11
N GLY A 397 -12.89 -0.45 19.84
CA GLY A 397 -13.30 -1.82 19.56
C GLY A 397 -14.08 -2.46 20.71
N LYS A 398 -13.72 -2.19 21.96
CA LYS A 398 -14.46 -2.66 23.14
C LYS A 398 -15.85 -2.00 23.27
N LEU A 399 -15.98 -0.73 22.88
CA LEU A 399 -17.21 0.04 23.04
C LEU A 399 -18.18 -0.13 21.88
N TRP A 400 -17.67 -0.13 20.64
CA TRP A 400 -18.48 -0.08 19.40
C TRP A 400 -18.12 -1.20 18.40
N GLY A 401 -17.35 -2.21 18.81
CA GLY A 401 -16.95 -3.31 17.93
C GLY A 401 -16.22 -2.83 16.68
N LEU A 402 -16.52 -3.45 15.53
CA LEU A 402 -15.87 -3.15 14.26
C LEU A 402 -16.08 -1.71 13.78
N ILE A 403 -17.22 -1.10 14.11
CA ILE A 403 -17.48 0.31 13.77
C ILE A 403 -16.43 1.20 14.44
N GLY A 404 -16.18 0.99 15.74
CA GLY A 404 -15.16 1.74 16.47
C GLY A 404 -13.75 1.53 15.91
N ILE A 405 -13.40 0.28 15.57
CA ILE A 405 -12.10 -0.08 14.99
C ILE A 405 -11.85 0.66 13.66
N LEU A 406 -12.86 0.79 12.81
CA LEU A 406 -12.73 1.45 11.51
C LEU A 406 -12.94 2.97 11.58
N ALA A 407 -13.68 3.48 12.56
CA ALA A 407 -13.92 4.91 12.71
C ALA A 407 -12.69 5.67 13.25
N VAL A 408 -11.93 5.08 14.18
CA VAL A 408 -10.76 5.75 14.76
C VAL A 408 -9.71 6.13 13.69
N PRO A 409 -9.28 5.25 12.76
CA PRO A 409 -8.38 5.65 11.67
C PRO A 409 -8.92 6.82 10.85
N VAL A 410 -10.23 6.86 10.57
CA VAL A 410 -10.88 7.95 9.84
C VAL A 410 -10.74 9.26 10.61
N VAL A 411 -11.05 9.28 11.91
CA VAL A 411 -10.91 10.47 12.77
C VAL A 411 -9.46 10.94 12.81
N VAL A 412 -8.51 10.03 12.99
CA VAL A 412 -7.07 10.32 13.00
C VAL A 412 -6.61 10.90 11.65
N GLN A 413 -7.11 10.36 10.53
CA GLN A 413 -6.80 10.92 9.21
C GLN A 413 -7.35 12.33 9.03
N ILE A 414 -8.60 12.58 9.43
CA ILE A 414 -9.19 13.93 9.35
C ILE A 414 -8.35 14.91 10.18
N THR A 415 -8.08 14.60 11.44
CA THR A 415 -7.40 15.52 12.35
C THR A 415 -5.94 15.78 11.95
N LEU A 416 -5.18 14.72 11.68
CA LEU A 416 -3.74 14.86 11.39
C LEU A 416 -3.44 15.18 9.94
N MET A 417 -4.13 14.53 8.99
CA MET A 417 -3.76 14.63 7.58
C MET A 417 -4.51 15.75 6.84
N HIS A 418 -5.74 16.06 7.24
CA HIS A 418 -6.57 17.04 6.54
C HIS A 418 -6.77 18.35 7.31
N ILE A 419 -6.39 18.41 8.60
CA ILE A 419 -6.39 19.66 9.36
C ILE A 419 -4.95 20.09 9.68
N TRP A 420 -4.20 19.27 10.45
CA TRP A 420 -2.88 19.68 10.95
C TRP A 420 -1.82 19.78 9.84
N LYS A 421 -1.69 18.79 8.94
CA LYS A 421 -0.69 18.84 7.86
C LYS A 421 -0.89 20.00 6.88
N PRO A 422 -2.11 20.26 6.37
CA PRO A 422 -2.34 21.44 5.55
C PRO A 422 -2.07 22.75 6.31
N TYR A 423 -2.48 22.84 7.60
CA TYR A 423 -2.13 23.98 8.42
C TYR A 423 -0.62 24.20 8.47
N TYR A 424 0.13 23.14 8.75
CA TYR A 424 1.59 23.19 8.83
C TYR A 424 2.23 23.58 7.49
N LEU A 425 1.76 23.04 6.37
CA LEU A 425 2.23 23.41 5.04
C LEU A 425 1.96 24.88 4.72
N PHE A 426 0.75 25.36 4.98
CA PHE A 426 0.34 26.72 4.65
C PHE A 426 1.03 27.76 5.54
N HIS A 427 1.22 27.44 6.82
CA HIS A 427 1.87 28.33 7.79
C HIS A 427 3.39 28.34 7.63
N SER A 428 4.03 27.17 7.69
CA SER A 428 5.50 27.06 7.76
C SER A 428 6.17 26.90 6.40
N GLY A 429 5.49 26.33 5.40
CA GLY A 429 6.00 26.16 4.05
C GLY A 429 5.69 27.35 3.15
N MET A 430 4.44 27.47 2.75
CA MET A 430 4.01 28.51 1.80
C MET A 430 3.90 29.92 2.40
N GLN A 431 3.77 30.02 3.72
CA GLN A 431 3.58 31.28 4.46
C GLN A 431 2.36 32.08 3.95
N ILE A 432 1.24 31.42 3.76
CA ILE A 432 -0.02 32.01 3.33
C ILE A 432 -1.15 31.60 4.28
N SER A 433 -2.29 32.35 4.22
CA SER A 433 -3.44 32.09 5.09
C SER A 433 -4.01 30.69 4.92
N PHE A 434 -4.20 29.97 6.03
CA PHE A 434 -4.82 28.63 6.08
C PHE A 434 -6.29 28.64 5.59
N GLY A 435 -6.98 29.78 5.65
CA GLY A 435 -8.32 29.95 5.08
C GLY A 435 -8.40 29.64 3.58
N LYS A 436 -7.28 29.83 2.83
CA LYS A 436 -7.20 29.47 1.41
C LYS A 436 -7.32 27.96 1.19
N TYR A 437 -6.81 27.14 2.12
CA TYR A 437 -6.98 25.68 2.07
C TYR A 437 -8.44 25.28 2.23
N TRP A 438 -9.13 25.83 3.23
CA TRP A 438 -10.54 25.53 3.45
C TRP A 438 -11.40 25.94 2.25
N LYS A 439 -11.14 27.15 1.70
CA LYS A 439 -11.82 27.59 0.48
C LYS A 439 -11.60 26.59 -0.67
N LEU A 440 -10.35 26.14 -0.87
CA LEU A 440 -10.01 25.19 -1.91
C LEU A 440 -10.70 23.83 -1.68
N LEU A 441 -10.72 23.33 -0.44
CA LEU A 441 -11.40 22.10 -0.07
C LEU A 441 -12.92 22.18 -0.37
N PHE A 442 -13.60 23.22 0.10
CA PHE A 442 -15.04 23.37 -0.10
C PHE A 442 -15.41 23.56 -1.57
N VAL A 443 -14.63 24.35 -2.32
CA VAL A 443 -14.86 24.54 -3.76
C VAL A 443 -14.71 23.24 -4.54
N ASN A 444 -13.78 22.37 -4.17
CA ASN A 444 -13.60 21.06 -4.81
C ASN A 444 -14.62 20.02 -4.33
N LEU A 445 -15.12 20.11 -3.10
CA LEU A 445 -16.07 19.15 -2.52
C LEU A 445 -17.49 19.36 -3.05
N LEU A 446 -17.94 20.62 -3.16
CA LEU A 446 -19.32 20.98 -3.53
C LEU A 446 -19.80 20.34 -4.85
N PRO A 447 -19.02 20.35 -5.95
CA PRO A 447 -19.39 19.67 -7.19
C PRO A 447 -19.72 18.19 -7.01
N PHE A 448 -18.95 17.50 -6.15
CA PHE A 448 -19.15 16.07 -5.90
C PHE A 448 -20.36 15.77 -5.02
N VAL A 449 -20.67 16.62 -4.05
CA VAL A 449 -21.89 16.48 -3.24
C VAL A 449 -23.12 16.58 -4.14
N ILE A 450 -23.18 17.61 -5.00
CA ILE A 450 -24.30 17.81 -5.92
C ILE A 450 -24.38 16.66 -6.94
N ALA A 451 -23.26 16.31 -7.55
CA ALA A 451 -23.19 15.24 -8.55
C ALA A 451 -23.59 13.88 -7.96
N TYR A 452 -23.19 13.57 -6.72
CA TYR A 452 -23.53 12.34 -6.03
C TYR A 452 -25.05 12.24 -5.80
N LEU A 453 -25.66 13.30 -5.24
CA LEU A 453 -27.10 13.33 -4.99
C LEU A 453 -27.90 13.19 -6.29
N ALA A 454 -27.50 13.90 -7.35
CA ALA A 454 -28.13 13.78 -8.65
C ALA A 454 -27.99 12.37 -9.25
N SER A 455 -26.80 11.76 -9.14
CA SER A 455 -26.55 10.42 -9.67
C SER A 455 -27.34 9.35 -8.94
N VAL A 456 -27.47 9.45 -7.61
CA VAL A 456 -28.33 8.56 -6.82
C VAL A 456 -29.79 8.66 -7.26
N ILE A 457 -30.30 9.89 -7.45
CA ILE A 457 -31.69 10.12 -7.92
C ILE A 457 -31.89 9.51 -9.30
N ILE A 458 -30.96 9.73 -10.24
CA ILE A 458 -31.02 9.16 -11.60
C ILE A 458 -31.02 7.64 -11.56
N THR A 459 -30.10 7.03 -10.79
CA THR A 459 -29.99 5.57 -10.65
C THR A 459 -31.27 4.96 -10.09
N ARG A 460 -31.87 5.65 -9.09
CA ARG A 460 -33.15 5.25 -8.49
C ARG A 460 -34.30 5.32 -9.49
N GLN A 461 -34.41 6.40 -10.25
CA GLN A 461 -35.46 6.57 -11.27
C GLN A 461 -35.35 5.52 -12.41
N LEU A 462 -34.13 5.02 -12.67
CA LEU A 462 -33.90 3.94 -13.64
C LEU A 462 -34.18 2.54 -13.06
N GLY A 463 -34.62 2.44 -11.80
CA GLY A 463 -34.98 1.17 -11.16
C GLY A 463 -33.81 0.30 -10.74
N PHE A 464 -32.61 0.86 -10.59
CA PHE A 464 -31.40 0.11 -10.20
C PHE A 464 -31.03 0.24 -8.72
N ASP A 465 -31.84 0.86 -7.88
CA ASP A 465 -31.52 1.14 -6.47
C ASP A 465 -32.08 0.09 -5.49
N GLU A 466 -32.93 -0.84 -5.92
CA GLU A 466 -33.55 -1.83 -5.04
C GLU A 466 -32.69 -3.07 -4.90
N GLY A 467 -31.98 -3.17 -3.74
CA GLY A 467 -31.23 -4.36 -3.34
C GLY A 467 -29.85 -4.52 -3.97
N LEU A 468 -29.18 -5.61 -3.56
CA LEU A 468 -27.89 -5.99 -4.11
C LEU A 468 -28.06 -6.62 -5.49
N THR A 469 -27.21 -6.23 -6.43
CA THR A 469 -27.17 -6.88 -7.74
C THR A 469 -26.52 -8.25 -7.63
N THR A 470 -27.09 -9.25 -8.28
CA THR A 470 -26.61 -10.64 -8.25
C THR A 470 -25.99 -11.10 -9.56
N THR A 471 -26.10 -10.30 -10.62
CA THR A 471 -25.57 -10.63 -11.96
C THR A 471 -24.66 -9.52 -12.49
N TRP A 472 -23.65 -9.89 -13.26
CA TRP A 472 -22.72 -8.94 -13.89
C TRP A 472 -23.43 -7.94 -14.80
N ARG A 473 -24.49 -8.38 -15.51
CA ARG A 473 -25.25 -7.50 -16.38
C ARG A 473 -25.92 -6.37 -15.59
N MET A 474 -26.63 -6.72 -14.51
CA MET A 474 -27.31 -5.72 -13.66
C MET A 474 -26.29 -4.80 -12.97
N PHE A 475 -25.18 -5.36 -12.48
CA PHE A 475 -24.12 -4.57 -11.91
C PHE A 475 -23.55 -3.53 -12.90
N LEU A 476 -23.25 -3.94 -14.14
CA LEU A 476 -22.74 -3.02 -15.15
C LEU A 476 -23.73 -1.92 -15.50
N LEU A 477 -25.02 -2.24 -15.62
CA LEU A 477 -26.06 -1.25 -15.86
C LEU A 477 -26.18 -0.26 -14.69
N LYS A 478 -26.20 -0.75 -13.44
CA LYS A 478 -26.21 0.08 -12.24
C LYS A 478 -24.95 0.95 -12.15
N ALA A 479 -23.79 0.37 -12.43
CA ALA A 479 -22.52 1.10 -12.42
C ALA A 479 -22.48 2.21 -13.48
N MET A 480 -22.97 1.96 -14.69
CA MET A 480 -23.04 2.98 -15.73
C MET A 480 -24.07 4.06 -15.40
N SER A 481 -25.26 3.68 -14.92
CA SER A 481 -26.32 4.63 -14.55
C SER A 481 -25.92 5.57 -13.40
N PHE A 482 -24.99 5.14 -12.55
CA PHE A 482 -24.45 5.94 -11.45
C PHE A 482 -23.19 6.71 -11.85
N SER A 483 -22.18 6.02 -12.40
CA SER A 483 -20.85 6.61 -12.61
C SER A 483 -20.80 7.63 -13.75
N ILE A 484 -21.57 7.42 -14.82
CA ILE A 484 -21.58 8.35 -15.96
C ILE A 484 -22.18 9.70 -15.56
N PRO A 485 -23.39 9.78 -14.97
CA PRO A 485 -23.92 11.05 -14.47
C PRO A 485 -23.02 11.69 -13.41
N LEU A 486 -22.50 10.90 -12.46
CA LEU A 486 -21.55 11.40 -11.45
C LEU A 486 -20.36 12.10 -12.11
N PHE A 487 -19.72 11.44 -13.09
CA PHE A 487 -18.57 12.01 -13.78
C PHE A 487 -18.91 13.28 -14.55
N LEU A 488 -19.97 13.25 -15.38
CA LEU A 488 -20.36 14.36 -16.24
C LEU A 488 -20.80 15.58 -15.43
N ILE A 489 -21.64 15.38 -14.42
CA ILE A 489 -22.12 16.48 -13.56
C ILE A 489 -20.97 17.05 -12.73
N ALA A 490 -20.15 16.17 -12.12
CA ALA A 490 -18.99 16.62 -11.34
C ALA A 490 -17.99 17.38 -12.22
N LEU A 491 -17.71 16.91 -13.44
CA LEU A 491 -16.80 17.58 -14.38
C LEU A 491 -17.35 18.95 -14.81
N PHE A 492 -18.63 19.02 -15.16
CA PHE A 492 -19.30 20.27 -15.52
C PHE A 492 -19.24 21.29 -14.39
N LEU A 493 -19.61 20.88 -13.17
CA LEU A 493 -19.58 21.76 -12.01
C LEU A 493 -18.15 22.13 -11.60
N ALA A 494 -17.22 21.18 -11.62
CA ALA A 494 -15.82 21.45 -11.31
C ALA A 494 -15.18 22.40 -12.32
N TRP A 495 -15.53 22.31 -13.59
CA TRP A 495 -15.08 23.27 -14.61
C TRP A 495 -15.55 24.70 -14.31
N HIS A 496 -16.77 24.86 -13.79
CA HIS A 496 -17.31 26.17 -13.46
C HIS A 496 -16.77 26.74 -12.14
N PHE A 497 -16.67 25.91 -11.11
CA PHE A 497 -16.33 26.36 -9.76
C PHE A 497 -14.85 26.21 -9.40
N CYS A 498 -14.14 25.20 -9.93
CA CYS A 498 -12.76 24.89 -9.53
C CYS A 498 -11.76 25.55 -10.48
N GLU A 499 -11.08 26.60 -10.02
CA GLU A 499 -10.04 27.29 -10.78
C GLU A 499 -8.91 26.33 -11.19
N GLY A 500 -8.48 25.40 -10.30
CA GLY A 500 -7.42 24.44 -10.59
C GLY A 500 -7.75 23.48 -11.75
N ILE A 501 -9.02 23.08 -11.91
CA ILE A 501 -9.46 22.26 -13.05
C ILE A 501 -9.39 23.06 -14.36
N ARG A 502 -9.81 24.33 -14.35
CA ARG A 502 -9.71 25.21 -15.53
C ARG A 502 -8.28 25.48 -15.93
N MET A 503 -7.38 25.71 -14.97
CA MET A 503 -5.94 25.90 -15.25
C MET A 503 -5.34 24.69 -15.94
N PHE A 504 -5.64 23.49 -15.46
CA PHE A 504 -5.17 22.25 -16.08
C PHE A 504 -5.73 22.08 -17.50
N GLY A 505 -7.05 22.23 -17.67
CA GLY A 505 -7.69 22.11 -18.99
C GLY A 505 -7.12 23.09 -20.01
N GLY A 506 -6.89 24.35 -19.62
CA GLY A 506 -6.22 25.34 -20.48
C GLY A 506 -4.81 24.93 -20.91
N ARG A 507 -4.02 24.33 -20.01
CA ARG A 507 -2.68 23.81 -20.37
C ARG A 507 -2.72 22.62 -21.32
N VAL A 508 -3.71 21.73 -21.16
CA VAL A 508 -3.88 20.57 -22.06
C VAL A 508 -4.26 21.06 -23.48
N VAL A 509 -5.21 21.97 -23.57
CA VAL A 509 -5.64 22.54 -24.85
C VAL A 509 -4.48 23.26 -25.55
N ASN A 510 -3.74 24.12 -24.84
CA ASN A 510 -2.59 24.86 -25.41
C ASN A 510 -1.39 23.97 -25.81
N LYS A 511 -1.32 22.71 -25.37
CA LYS A 511 -0.31 21.74 -25.80
C LYS A 511 -0.74 20.88 -26.98
N LEU A 512 -2.04 20.82 -27.25
CA LEU A 512 -2.61 20.05 -28.35
C LEU A 512 -2.88 20.93 -29.58
N SER A 513 -2.93 22.24 -29.40
CA SER A 513 -2.91 23.27 -30.44
C SER A 513 -1.47 23.63 -30.83
#